data_ee3dd3da0073e81259fe146df85644b8
#
_entry.id   ee3dd3da0073e81259fe146df85644b8
#
_cell.length_a   1.000
_cell.length_b   1.000
_cell.length_c   1.000
_cell.angle_alpha   90.00
_cell.angle_beta   90.00
_cell.angle_gamma   90.00
#
_symmetry.space_group_name_H-M   'P 1'
#
loop_
_entity.id
_entity.type
_entity.pdbx_description
1 polymer ?
#
loop_
_entity_poly.entity_id
_entity_poly.type
_entity_poly.pdbx_seq_one_letter_code
_entity_poly.pdbx_strand_id
1 'polypeptide(L)'
;MALFAVLGALDRILGNRFGLGKEFEEGILAMGSLALAMVGIVSLAPVLASLLKPIVVPIYGFLGADPAMFAGTILACDMGGGSLAAAMTDNPQAALLGGVLTGSMLGATIVFTIPVAMGILR
;
A
#
# COMPACT_ATOMS: atom_id res chain seq x y z
N MET A 1 -20.50 -4.92 7.80
CA MET A 1 -19.42 -5.60 7.07
C MET A 1 -19.48 -7.11 7.25
N ALA A 2 -19.33 -7.65 8.47
CA ALA A 2 -19.35 -9.10 8.69
C ALA A 2 -20.65 -9.81 8.22
N LEU A 3 -21.81 -9.19 8.44
CA LEU A 3 -23.08 -9.73 8.00
C LEU A 3 -23.14 -9.92 6.47
N PHE A 4 -22.72 -8.92 5.71
CA PHE A 4 -22.69 -9.01 4.25
C PHE A 4 -21.66 -10.00 3.72
N ALA A 5 -20.52 -10.14 4.41
CA ALA A 5 -19.53 -11.17 4.07
C ALA A 5 -20.08 -12.58 4.26
N VAL A 6 -20.81 -12.81 5.36
CA VAL A 6 -21.50 -14.10 5.61
C VAL A 6 -22.57 -14.37 4.56
N LEU A 7 -23.39 -13.37 4.21
CA LEU A 7 -24.40 -13.51 3.17
C LEU A 7 -23.79 -13.81 1.79
N GLY A 8 -22.72 -13.14 1.43
CA GLY A 8 -21.98 -13.39 0.18
C GLY A 8 -21.36 -14.80 0.14
N ALA A 9 -20.78 -15.24 1.25
CA ALA A 9 -20.23 -16.59 1.37
C ALA A 9 -21.32 -17.68 1.27
N LEU A 10 -22.46 -17.48 1.92
CA LEU A 10 -23.60 -18.39 1.83
C LEU A 10 -24.18 -18.46 0.41
N ASP A 11 -24.31 -17.32 -0.26
CA ASP A 11 -24.78 -17.28 -1.65
C ASP A 11 -23.82 -18.00 -2.59
N ARG A 12 -22.51 -17.90 -2.33
CA ARG A 12 -21.47 -18.64 -3.07
C ARG A 12 -21.64 -20.17 -2.92
N ILE A 13 -21.91 -20.63 -1.71
CA ILE A 13 -22.14 -22.06 -1.42
C ILE A 13 -23.44 -22.55 -2.09
N LEU A 14 -24.47 -21.70 -2.16
CA LEU A 14 -25.76 -22.01 -2.75
C LEU A 14 -25.79 -21.88 -4.28
N GLY A 15 -24.66 -21.59 -4.92
CA GLY A 15 -24.52 -21.53 -6.37
C GLY A 15 -24.82 -20.18 -6.99
N ASN A 16 -24.53 -19.07 -6.31
CA ASN A 16 -24.66 -17.70 -6.81
C ASN A 16 -26.09 -17.31 -7.24
N ARG A 17 -27.09 -17.65 -6.47
CA ARG A 17 -28.49 -17.37 -6.82
C ARG A 17 -28.85 -15.88 -6.81
N PHE A 18 -28.21 -15.11 -5.94
CA PHE A 18 -28.45 -13.67 -5.76
C PHE A 18 -27.37 -12.78 -6.36
N GLY A 19 -26.29 -13.37 -6.92
CA GLY A 19 -25.17 -12.63 -7.49
C GLY A 19 -24.15 -12.12 -6.46
N LEU A 20 -24.46 -12.20 -5.16
CA LEU A 20 -23.57 -11.74 -4.08
C LEU A 20 -22.32 -12.61 -3.93
N GLY A 21 -22.42 -13.90 -4.25
CA GLY A 21 -21.30 -14.83 -4.17
C GLY A 21 -20.19 -14.52 -5.16
N LYS A 22 -20.52 -14.01 -6.35
CA LYS A 22 -19.53 -13.56 -7.35
C LYS A 22 -18.77 -12.35 -6.85
N GLU A 23 -19.46 -11.35 -6.34
CA GLU A 23 -18.84 -10.14 -5.76
C GLU A 23 -17.96 -10.47 -4.56
N PHE A 24 -18.37 -11.44 -3.74
CA PHE A 24 -17.56 -11.94 -2.62
C PHE A 24 -16.27 -12.59 -3.12
N GLU A 25 -16.33 -13.42 -4.14
CA GLU A 25 -15.17 -14.08 -4.74
C GLU A 25 -14.20 -13.06 -5.37
N GLU A 26 -14.71 -12.09 -6.12
CA GLU A 26 -13.93 -11.01 -6.69
C GLU A 26 -13.23 -10.18 -5.60
N GLY A 27 -13.92 -9.91 -4.49
CA GLY A 27 -13.34 -9.25 -3.33
C GLY A 27 -12.19 -10.03 -2.69
N ILE A 28 -12.32 -11.34 -2.53
CA ILE A 28 -11.26 -12.20 -2.01
C ILE A 28 -10.06 -12.27 -2.97
N LEU A 29 -10.30 -12.37 -4.27
CA LEU A 29 -9.23 -12.35 -5.27
C LEU A 29 -8.47 -11.02 -5.29
N ALA A 30 -9.18 -9.89 -5.17
CA ALA A 30 -8.57 -8.58 -5.05
C ALA A 30 -7.71 -8.46 -3.78
N MET A 31 -8.16 -8.99 -2.64
CA MET A 31 -7.36 -9.05 -1.41
C MET A 31 -6.09 -9.88 -1.58
N GLY A 32 -6.17 -11.01 -2.27
CA GLY A 32 -5.01 -11.87 -2.56
C GLY A 32 -3.94 -11.13 -3.38
N SER A 33 -4.35 -10.41 -4.39
CA SER A 33 -3.47 -9.59 -5.24
C SER A 33 -2.78 -8.47 -4.44
N LEU A 34 -3.53 -7.75 -3.59
CA LEU A 34 -2.98 -6.71 -2.72
C LEU A 34 -2.01 -7.29 -1.68
N ALA A 35 -2.37 -8.41 -1.06
CA ALA A 35 -1.52 -9.10 -0.08
C ALA A 35 -0.19 -9.55 -0.70
N LEU A 36 -0.22 -10.07 -1.92
CA LEU A 36 0.97 -10.50 -2.63
C LEU A 36 1.93 -9.33 -2.91
N ALA A 37 1.40 -8.20 -3.37
CA ALA A 37 2.17 -6.99 -3.59
C ALA A 37 2.80 -6.47 -2.28
N MET A 38 2.02 -6.46 -1.19
CA MET A 38 2.47 -6.01 0.12
C MET A 38 3.57 -6.90 0.69
N VAL A 39 3.41 -8.22 0.62
CA VAL A 39 4.43 -9.20 1.04
C VAL A 39 5.71 -9.03 0.23
N GLY A 40 5.61 -8.82 -1.08
CA GLY A 40 6.75 -8.58 -1.95
C GLY A 40 7.55 -7.34 -1.52
N ILE A 41 6.88 -6.23 -1.32
CA ILE A 41 7.53 -4.97 -0.90
C ILE A 41 8.13 -5.10 0.50
N VAL A 42 7.41 -5.66 1.46
CA VAL A 42 7.92 -5.85 2.83
C VAL A 42 9.14 -6.75 2.86
N SER A 43 9.13 -7.84 2.11
CA SER A 43 10.26 -8.78 2.01
C SER A 43 11.49 -8.15 1.35
N LEU A 44 11.28 -7.28 0.37
CA LEU A 44 12.35 -6.59 -0.36
C LEU A 44 12.75 -5.25 0.28
N ALA A 45 12.02 -4.76 1.28
CA ALA A 45 12.27 -3.46 1.90
C ALA A 45 13.74 -3.24 2.33
N PRO A 46 14.44 -4.19 2.99
CA PRO A 46 15.84 -4.00 3.35
C PRO A 46 16.76 -3.87 2.14
N VAL A 47 16.50 -4.65 1.09
CA VAL A 47 17.30 -4.62 -0.16
C VAL A 47 17.03 -3.33 -0.92
N LEU A 48 15.76 -2.94 -1.07
CA LEU A 48 15.38 -1.68 -1.70
C LEU A 48 15.95 -0.48 -0.96
N ALA A 49 15.89 -0.48 0.38
CA ALA A 49 16.48 0.57 1.19
C ALA A 49 17.99 0.68 0.97
N SER A 50 18.73 -0.43 0.97
CA SER A 50 20.17 -0.41 0.74
C SER A 50 20.55 0.06 -0.66
N LEU A 51 19.76 -0.28 -1.66
CA LEU A 51 19.98 0.13 -3.05
C LEU A 51 19.60 1.60 -3.29
N LEU A 52 18.54 2.08 -2.66
CA LEU A 52 18.03 3.44 -2.84
C LEU A 52 18.72 4.47 -1.94
N LYS A 53 19.21 4.08 -0.75
CA LYS A 53 19.91 4.98 0.18
C LYS A 53 20.98 5.85 -0.50
N PRO A 54 21.92 5.31 -1.30
CA PRO A 54 22.97 6.13 -1.89
C PRO A 54 22.45 7.19 -2.88
N ILE A 55 21.24 7.02 -3.40
CA ILE A 55 20.62 7.96 -4.34
C ILE A 55 19.71 8.95 -3.60
N VAL A 56 18.89 8.43 -2.69
CA VAL A 56 17.86 9.19 -2.00
C VAL A 56 18.44 10.07 -0.90
N VAL A 57 19.43 9.58 -0.15
CA VAL A 57 20.07 10.35 0.94
C VAL A 57 20.64 11.69 0.49
N PRO A 58 21.45 11.78 -0.59
CA PRO A 58 21.96 13.08 -1.02
C PRO A 58 20.86 14.02 -1.53
N ILE A 59 19.84 13.49 -2.21
CA ILE A 59 18.73 14.31 -2.74
C ILE A 59 17.89 14.89 -1.61
N TYR A 60 17.48 14.05 -0.66
CA TYR A 60 16.67 14.49 0.49
C TYR A 60 17.49 15.26 1.52
N GLY A 61 18.77 14.98 1.65
CA GLY A 61 19.69 15.80 2.44
C GLY A 61 19.80 17.23 1.91
N PHE A 62 19.84 17.42 0.60
CA PHE A 62 19.81 18.73 -0.04
C PHE A 62 18.47 19.46 0.21
N LEU A 63 17.37 18.74 0.23
CA LEU A 63 16.04 19.27 0.54
C LEU A 63 15.80 19.47 2.03
N GLY A 64 16.71 19.04 2.91
CA GLY A 64 16.56 19.11 4.36
C GLY A 64 15.50 18.15 4.92
N ALA A 65 15.14 17.11 4.18
CA ALA A 65 14.14 16.11 4.55
C ALA A 65 14.81 14.75 4.82
N ASP A 66 14.15 13.93 5.66
CA ASP A 66 14.62 12.57 5.94
C ASP A 66 14.34 11.63 4.74
N PRO A 67 15.26 10.72 4.39
CA PRO A 67 15.07 9.72 3.32
C PRO A 67 13.80 8.86 3.48
N ALA A 68 13.30 8.67 4.70
CA ALA A 68 12.04 7.96 4.97
C ALA A 68 10.82 8.60 4.27
N MET A 69 10.85 9.89 4.02
CA MET A 69 9.82 10.61 3.29
C MET A 69 9.66 10.14 1.85
N PHE A 70 10.74 9.67 1.22
CA PHE A 70 10.70 9.11 -0.13
C PHE A 70 9.76 7.92 -0.23
N ALA A 71 9.84 6.99 0.72
CA ALA A 71 8.99 5.81 0.74
C ALA A 71 7.49 6.17 0.76
N GLY A 72 7.10 7.10 1.63
CA GLY A 72 5.70 7.54 1.73
C GLY A 72 5.24 8.43 0.58
N THR A 73 6.15 9.04 -0.17
CA THR A 73 5.80 9.81 -1.36
C THR A 73 5.35 8.91 -2.52
N ILE A 74 5.97 7.74 -2.67
CA ILE A 74 5.73 6.83 -3.80
C ILE A 74 4.80 5.69 -3.42
N LEU A 75 4.91 5.17 -2.19
CA LEU A 75 4.14 4.02 -1.73
C LEU A 75 3.12 4.42 -0.67
N ALA A 76 1.91 3.90 -0.80
CA ALA A 76 0.93 4.00 0.26
C ALA A 76 1.41 3.25 1.52
N CYS A 77 1.02 3.74 2.71
CA CYS A 77 1.47 3.19 3.98
C CYS A 77 1.12 1.70 4.17
N ASP A 78 -0.04 1.29 3.68
CA ASP A 78 -0.55 -0.08 3.71
C ASP A 78 0.05 -1.00 2.65
N MET A 79 0.67 -0.44 1.61
CA MET A 79 1.32 -1.18 0.54
C MET A 79 2.85 -1.33 0.74
N GLY A 80 3.32 -1.26 1.96
CA GLY A 80 4.73 -1.42 2.31
C GLY A 80 5.54 -0.13 2.43
N GLY A 81 4.90 1.04 2.22
CA GLY A 81 5.56 2.35 2.38
C GLY A 81 6.09 2.59 3.78
N GLY A 82 5.36 2.17 4.81
CA GLY A 82 5.78 2.24 6.20
C GLY A 82 7.01 1.36 6.51
N SER A 83 7.03 0.15 5.99
CA SER A 83 8.16 -0.78 6.17
C SER A 83 9.41 -0.30 5.46
N LEU A 84 9.27 0.24 4.25
CA LEU A 84 10.39 0.81 3.51
C LEU A 84 10.93 2.07 4.20
N ALA A 85 10.05 2.95 4.69
CA ALA A 85 10.44 4.14 5.45
C ALA A 85 11.23 3.77 6.70
N ALA A 86 10.79 2.78 7.47
CA ALA A 86 11.49 2.28 8.65
C ALA A 86 12.86 1.68 8.31
N ALA A 87 13.02 1.06 7.14
CA ALA A 87 14.30 0.53 6.69
C ALA A 87 15.26 1.62 6.16
N MET A 88 14.75 2.78 5.77
CA MET A 88 15.53 3.88 5.22
C MET A 88 16.09 4.84 6.27
N THR A 89 15.53 4.90 7.46
CA THR A 89 15.97 5.77 8.55
C THR A 89 16.09 5.03 9.86
N ASP A 90 17.02 5.45 10.70
CA ASP A 90 17.18 4.97 12.08
C ASP A 90 16.34 5.80 13.07
N ASN A 91 15.69 6.86 12.60
CA ASN A 91 14.85 7.72 13.43
C ASN A 91 13.39 7.25 13.37
N PRO A 92 12.81 6.72 14.47
CA PRO A 92 11.45 6.21 14.48
C PRO A 92 10.38 7.28 14.22
N GLN A 93 10.64 8.52 14.57
CA GLN A 93 9.73 9.63 14.29
C GLN A 93 9.71 9.99 12.80
N ALA A 94 10.87 9.99 12.16
CA ALA A 94 10.97 10.22 10.71
C ALA A 94 10.33 9.08 9.92
N ALA A 95 10.51 7.82 10.37
CA ALA A 95 9.83 6.67 9.79
C ALA A 95 8.29 6.77 9.90
N LEU A 96 7.79 7.23 11.04
CA LEU A 96 6.36 7.43 11.26
C LEU A 96 5.81 8.55 10.36
N LEU A 97 6.46 9.70 10.33
CA LEU A 97 6.08 10.83 9.48
C LEU A 97 6.14 10.47 7.99
N GLY A 98 7.22 9.88 7.55
CA GLY A 98 7.42 9.51 6.16
C GLY A 98 6.55 8.33 5.73
N GLY A 99 6.58 7.25 6.50
CA GLY A 99 5.91 6.00 6.14
C GLY A 99 4.39 6.04 6.38
N VAL A 100 3.95 6.58 7.49
CA VAL A 100 2.52 6.56 7.84
C VAL A 100 1.83 7.83 7.39
N LEU A 101 2.26 9.01 7.84
CA LEU A 101 1.57 10.25 7.50
C LEU A 101 1.68 10.59 6.01
N THR A 102 2.87 10.66 5.47
CA THR A 102 3.08 10.96 4.05
C THR A 102 2.53 9.85 3.16
N GLY A 103 2.70 8.59 3.55
CA GLY A 103 2.20 7.43 2.83
C GLY A 103 0.68 7.32 2.81
N SER A 104 -0.02 7.77 3.87
CA SER A 104 -1.48 7.77 3.90
C SER A 104 -2.11 8.90 3.08
N MET A 105 -1.40 9.99 2.90
CA MET A 105 -1.90 11.15 2.15
C MET A 105 -1.38 11.15 0.72
N LEU A 106 -0.08 11.33 0.53
CA LEU A 106 0.53 11.52 -0.78
C LEU A 106 0.71 10.19 -1.52
N GLY A 107 1.27 9.18 -0.86
CA GLY A 107 1.45 7.84 -1.43
C GLY A 107 0.12 7.23 -1.85
N ALA A 108 -0.90 7.27 -1.01
CA ALA A 108 -2.23 6.78 -1.33
C ALA A 108 -2.88 7.57 -2.47
N THR A 109 -2.66 8.88 -2.54
CA THR A 109 -3.18 9.70 -3.64
C THR A 109 -2.55 9.31 -4.98
N ILE A 110 -1.25 9.15 -5.03
CA ILE A 110 -0.51 8.84 -6.27
C ILE A 110 -0.80 7.42 -6.75
N VAL A 111 -0.73 6.44 -5.86
CA VAL A 111 -0.81 5.02 -6.23
C VAL A 111 -2.24 4.52 -6.36
N PHE A 112 -3.17 5.09 -5.63
CA PHE A 112 -4.56 4.61 -5.61
C PHE A 112 -5.55 5.64 -6.17
N THR A 113 -5.64 6.83 -5.60
CA THR A 113 -6.70 7.79 -5.96
C THR A 113 -6.62 8.24 -7.42
N ILE A 114 -5.44 8.56 -7.92
CA ILE A 114 -5.26 8.99 -9.31
C ILE A 114 -5.60 7.88 -10.31
N PRO A 115 -5.04 6.65 -10.19
CA PRO A 115 -5.38 5.55 -11.11
C PRO A 115 -6.86 5.18 -11.09
N VAL A 116 -7.49 5.16 -9.90
CA VAL A 116 -8.93 4.86 -9.78
C VAL A 116 -9.77 5.95 -10.42
N ALA A 117 -9.46 7.23 -10.17
CA ALA A 117 -10.16 8.35 -10.81
C ALA A 117 -10.03 8.31 -12.34
N MET A 118 -8.86 8.02 -12.86
CA MET A 118 -8.65 7.85 -14.30
C MET A 118 -9.41 6.66 -14.88
N GLY A 119 -9.60 5.60 -14.12
CA GLY A 119 -10.40 4.44 -14.52
C GLY A 119 -11.90 4.72 -14.57
N ILE A 120 -12.41 5.55 -13.66
CA ILE A 120 -13.84 5.89 -13.57
C ILE A 120 -14.23 7.00 -14.56
N LEU A 121 -13.34 7.97 -14.81
CA LEU A 121 -13.59 9.14 -15.65
C LEU A 121 -13.42 8.88 -17.16
N ARG A 122 -13.24 7.66 -17.58
CA ARG A 122 -13.16 7.25 -18.98
C ARG A 122 -14.50 7.04 -19.62
#